data_450eed3450ff8de968ce3a04756c593f
#
_entry.id   450eed3450ff8de968ce3a04756c593f
#
_cell.length_a   1.000
_cell.length_b   1.000
_cell.length_c   1.000
_cell.angle_alpha   90.00
_cell.angle_beta   90.00
_cell.angle_gamma   90.00
#
_symmetry.space_group_name_H-M   'P 1'
#
loop_
_entity.id
_entity.type
_entity.pdbx_description
1 polymer ?
#
loop_
_entity_poly.entity_id
_entity_poly.type
_entity_poly.pdbx_seq_one_letter_code
_entity_poly.pdbx_strand_id
1 'polypeptide(L)'
;NSKIQRVAFATRSSPALDILSFESSKINVVKRVSGTTLPIFSSENTGQLIGATIDNSNVWGFLSITSSDSYLYVLYSGKRTDNEYQNSDIVLVYNWNGELVKRLKLDREVSNVAVDENDNYLMGYLDDGKANLFLFELF
;
A
#
# COMPACT_ATOMS: atom_id res chain seq x y z
N ASN A 1 -2.60 11.20 9.61
CA ASN A 1 -2.58 11.34 11.08
C ASN A 1 -2.58 12.82 11.46
N SER A 2 -3.70 13.31 11.97
CA SER A 2 -3.88 14.72 12.32
C SER A 2 -3.09 15.17 13.55
N LYS A 3 -2.80 14.27 14.49
CA LYS A 3 -2.04 14.58 15.72
C LYS A 3 -0.60 14.99 15.42
N ILE A 4 0.01 14.34 14.43
CA ILE A 4 1.41 14.61 14.03
C ILE A 4 1.49 15.33 12.68
N GLN A 5 0.36 15.73 12.10
CA GLN A 5 0.24 16.42 10.81
C GLN A 5 0.99 15.69 9.68
N ARG A 6 0.81 14.38 9.59
CA ARG A 6 1.42 13.54 8.56
C ARG A 6 0.39 12.83 7.71
N VAL A 7 0.76 12.64 6.44
CA VAL A 7 0.01 11.88 5.43
C VAL A 7 0.94 10.88 4.78
N ALA A 8 0.43 9.72 4.44
CA ALA A 8 1.16 8.71 3.70
C ALA A 8 0.47 8.40 2.37
N PHE A 9 1.25 8.23 1.32
CA PHE A 9 0.82 7.81 0.00
C PHE A 9 1.56 6.55 -0.40
N ALA A 10 0.82 5.53 -0.78
CA ALA A 10 1.37 4.27 -1.27
C ALA A 10 0.99 4.09 -2.74
N THR A 11 1.95 3.65 -3.56
CA THR A 11 1.71 3.42 -4.99
C THR A 11 1.42 1.95 -5.27
N ARG A 12 0.49 1.72 -6.20
CA ARG A 12 0.06 0.38 -6.59
C ARG A 12 0.95 -0.23 -7.67
N SER A 13 1.41 0.59 -8.60
CA SER A 13 2.21 0.13 -9.75
C SER A 13 3.68 -0.16 -9.44
N SER A 14 4.11 0.16 -8.23
CA SER A 14 5.44 -0.14 -7.70
C SER A 14 5.41 -0.02 -6.17
N PRO A 15 6.31 -0.68 -5.44
CA PRO A 15 6.34 -0.58 -3.99
C PRO A 15 7.02 0.73 -3.53
N ALA A 16 6.33 1.87 -3.68
CA ALA A 16 6.79 3.15 -3.17
C ALA A 16 5.78 3.72 -2.16
N LEU A 17 6.30 4.20 -1.03
CA LEU A 17 5.56 4.82 0.06
C LEU A 17 6.21 6.16 0.39
N ASP A 18 5.46 7.24 0.27
CA ASP A 18 5.86 8.58 0.66
C ASP A 18 5.14 8.99 1.94
N ILE A 19 5.90 9.46 2.92
CA ILE A 19 5.39 10.06 4.15
C ILE A 19 5.71 11.56 4.09
N LEU A 20 4.66 12.37 4.18
CA LEU A 20 4.73 13.82 4.08
C LEU A 20 4.31 14.45 5.40
N SER A 21 4.90 15.60 5.76
CA SER A 21 4.44 16.46 6.83
C SER A 21 3.90 17.78 6.28
N PHE A 22 2.97 18.36 7.02
CA PHE A 22 2.37 19.66 6.73
C PHE A 22 2.74 20.64 7.84
N GLU A 23 3.51 21.66 7.50
CA GLU A 23 3.90 22.73 8.43
C GLU A 23 3.64 24.07 7.78
N SER A 24 2.78 24.90 8.41
CA SER A 24 2.55 26.30 8.01
C SER A 24 2.39 26.50 6.49
N SER A 25 1.54 25.69 5.85
CA SER A 25 1.27 25.70 4.40
C SER A 25 2.40 25.14 3.52
N LYS A 26 3.39 24.49 4.10
CA LYS A 26 4.44 23.76 3.36
C LYS A 26 4.25 22.26 3.49
N ILE A 27 4.52 21.59 2.39
CA ILE A 27 4.56 20.11 2.35
C ILE A 27 6.02 19.70 2.29
N ASN A 28 6.46 18.89 3.24
CA ASN A 28 7.81 18.35 3.27
C ASN A 28 7.77 16.83 3.18
N VAL A 29 8.71 16.25 2.42
CA VAL A 29 8.89 14.80 2.40
C VAL A 29 9.66 14.40 3.65
N VAL A 30 9.00 13.66 4.55
CA VAL A 30 9.63 13.09 5.75
C VAL A 30 10.49 11.89 5.36
N LYS A 31 9.91 11.01 4.56
CA LYS A 31 10.57 9.79 4.09
C LYS A 31 9.96 9.32 2.78
N ARG A 32 10.82 8.86 1.88
CA ARG A 32 10.45 8.02 0.74
C ARG A 32 11.01 6.62 0.94
N VAL A 33 10.12 5.64 1.00
CA VAL A 33 10.46 4.22 0.95
C VAL A 33 10.17 3.76 -0.47
N SER A 34 11.18 3.35 -1.20
CA SER A 34 11.03 2.84 -2.56
C SER A 34 11.54 1.40 -2.65
N GLY A 35 10.86 0.60 -3.45
CA GLY A 35 11.37 -0.70 -3.85
C GLY A 35 12.58 -0.58 -4.77
N THR A 36 13.18 -1.72 -5.08
CA THR A 36 14.42 -1.79 -5.88
C THR A 36 14.21 -1.50 -7.36
N THR A 37 12.96 -1.52 -7.84
CA THR A 37 12.62 -1.34 -9.26
C THR A 37 11.61 -0.21 -9.43
N LEU A 38 11.92 0.72 -10.31
CA LEU A 38 10.96 1.72 -10.78
C LEU A 38 9.99 1.06 -11.78
N PRO A 39 8.72 1.50 -11.83
CA PRO A 39 7.77 0.96 -12.79
C PRO A 39 8.17 1.33 -14.22
N ILE A 40 8.05 0.36 -15.11
CA ILE A 40 8.26 0.55 -16.56
C ILE A 40 6.89 0.84 -17.18
N PHE A 41 6.82 1.94 -17.91
CA PHE A 41 5.63 2.33 -18.66
C PHE A 41 5.96 2.30 -20.15
N SER A 42 5.07 1.74 -20.95
CA SER A 42 5.06 1.89 -22.40
C SER A 42 4.03 2.94 -22.82
N SER A 43 4.36 3.73 -23.84
CA SER A 43 3.41 4.68 -24.41
C SER A 43 2.58 3.98 -25.49
N GLU A 44 1.26 4.04 -25.35
CA GLU A 44 0.34 3.67 -26.42
C GLU A 44 -0.22 4.92 -27.08
N ASN A 45 -0.09 4.99 -28.42
CA ASN A 45 -0.68 6.05 -29.22
C ASN A 45 -1.81 5.46 -30.07
N THR A 46 -3.05 5.73 -29.66
CA THR A 46 -4.25 5.28 -30.39
C THR A 46 -4.70 6.28 -31.45
N GLY A 47 -3.89 7.31 -31.75
CA GLY A 47 -4.21 8.37 -32.72
C GLY A 47 -5.09 9.49 -32.16
N GLN A 48 -5.81 9.24 -31.07
CA GLN A 48 -6.66 10.23 -30.38
C GLN A 48 -6.20 10.53 -28.95
N LEU A 49 -5.50 9.58 -28.32
CA LEU A 49 -5.01 9.69 -26.95
C LEU A 49 -3.62 9.07 -26.85
N ILE A 50 -2.73 9.76 -26.18
CA ILE A 50 -1.44 9.20 -25.74
C ILE A 50 -1.66 8.73 -24.32
N GLY A 51 -1.66 7.40 -24.12
CA GLY A 51 -1.76 6.74 -22.81
C GLY A 51 -0.43 6.14 -22.40
N ALA A 52 -0.23 5.98 -21.09
CA ALA A 52 0.85 5.16 -20.55
C ALA A 52 0.24 3.86 -20.03
N THR A 53 0.75 2.73 -20.51
CA THR A 53 0.39 1.41 -19.99
C THR A 53 1.51 0.86 -19.12
N ILE A 54 1.12 0.11 -18.09
CA ILE A 54 2.08 -0.58 -17.22
C ILE A 54 2.55 -1.83 -17.94
N ASP A 55 3.88 -1.97 -18.08
CA ASP A 55 4.48 -3.17 -18.65
C ASP A 55 4.22 -4.40 -17.76
N ASN A 56 3.94 -5.55 -18.40
CA ASN A 56 3.65 -6.81 -17.70
C ASN A 56 4.85 -7.37 -16.90
N SER A 57 6.06 -6.85 -17.11
CA SER A 57 7.24 -7.20 -16.32
C SER A 57 7.26 -6.53 -14.94
N ASN A 58 6.42 -5.53 -14.72
CA ASN A 58 6.31 -4.85 -13.43
C ASN A 58 5.75 -5.78 -12.34
N VAL A 59 5.91 -5.34 -11.10
CA VAL A 59 5.29 -5.97 -9.95
C VAL A 59 4.29 -5.01 -9.30
N TRP A 60 3.19 -5.55 -8.83
CA TRP A 60 2.25 -4.82 -8.00
C TRP A 60 2.94 -4.40 -6.70
N GLY A 61 2.82 -3.14 -6.34
CA GLY A 61 3.34 -2.60 -5.10
C GLY A 61 2.37 -2.78 -3.94
N PHE A 62 1.84 -1.66 -3.46
CA PHE A 62 0.97 -1.61 -2.30
C PHE A 62 -0.50 -1.58 -2.73
N LEU A 63 -1.26 -2.61 -2.36
CA LEU A 63 -2.66 -2.76 -2.75
C LEU A 63 -3.58 -1.89 -1.91
N SER A 64 -3.27 -1.75 -0.63
CA SER A 64 -4.07 -1.01 0.35
C SER A 64 -3.16 -0.42 1.43
N ILE A 65 -3.57 0.70 2.00
CA ILE A 65 -2.92 1.34 3.13
C ILE A 65 -3.96 1.76 4.16
N THR A 66 -3.68 1.52 5.42
CA THR A 66 -4.44 1.99 6.57
C THR A 66 -3.50 2.42 7.68
N SER A 67 -3.97 3.15 8.67
CA SER A 67 -3.13 3.64 9.75
C SER A 67 -3.86 3.76 11.07
N SER A 68 -3.11 3.58 12.13
CA SER A 68 -3.41 4.04 13.49
C SER A 68 -2.66 5.35 13.80
N ASP A 69 -2.72 5.77 15.06
CA ASP A 69 -1.88 6.87 15.55
C ASP A 69 -0.38 6.50 15.55
N SER A 70 -0.05 5.24 15.72
CA SER A 70 1.34 4.76 15.88
C SER A 70 1.96 4.24 14.59
N TYR A 71 1.17 3.58 13.72
CA TYR A 71 1.70 2.81 12.60
C TYR A 71 0.91 3.00 11.30
N LEU A 72 1.62 2.71 10.21
CA LEU A 72 1.08 2.54 8.86
C LEU A 72 1.09 1.03 8.53
N TYR A 73 -0.04 0.49 8.13
CA TYR A 73 -0.21 -0.89 7.69
C TYR A 73 -0.41 -0.90 6.19
N VAL A 74 0.49 -1.52 5.46
CA VAL A 74 0.53 -1.46 4.00
C VAL A 74 0.47 -2.87 3.44
N LEU A 75 -0.63 -3.21 2.75
CA LEU A 75 -0.79 -4.51 2.10
C LEU A 75 0.10 -4.57 0.86
N TYR A 76 1.12 -5.42 0.89
CA TYR A 76 2.14 -5.53 -0.16
C TYR A 76 1.90 -6.75 -1.04
N SER A 77 1.82 -6.58 -2.34
CA SER A 77 1.66 -7.68 -3.29
C SER A 77 2.99 -8.31 -3.71
N GLY A 78 3.85 -7.58 -4.39
CA GLY A 78 5.06 -8.11 -5.01
C GLY A 78 4.83 -9.12 -6.15
N LYS A 79 3.57 -9.37 -6.54
CA LYS A 79 3.21 -10.24 -7.67
C LYS A 79 3.38 -9.48 -8.98
N ARG A 80 3.65 -10.20 -10.07
CA ARG A 80 3.75 -9.59 -11.41
C ARG A 80 2.42 -8.97 -11.84
N THR A 81 2.47 -7.92 -12.65
CA THR A 81 1.28 -7.20 -13.11
C THR A 81 0.46 -7.98 -14.15
N ASP A 82 1.02 -9.04 -14.75
CA ASP A 82 0.30 -10.00 -15.60
C ASP A 82 -0.63 -10.93 -14.80
N ASN A 83 -0.54 -10.91 -13.48
CA ASN A 83 -1.43 -11.64 -12.60
C ASN A 83 -2.70 -10.80 -12.33
N GLU A 84 -3.86 -11.33 -12.70
CA GLU A 84 -5.16 -10.65 -12.52
C GLU A 84 -5.55 -10.47 -11.06
N TYR A 85 -5.03 -11.33 -10.17
CA TYR A 85 -5.40 -11.31 -8.75
C TYR A 85 -4.58 -10.30 -7.96
N GLN A 86 -5.25 -9.25 -7.53
CA GLN A 86 -4.68 -8.18 -6.73
C GLN A 86 -4.89 -8.44 -5.23
N ASN A 87 -4.51 -9.62 -4.77
CA ASN A 87 -4.63 -10.03 -3.38
C ASN A 87 -3.25 -10.32 -2.80
N SER A 88 -3.12 -10.17 -1.50
CA SER A 88 -1.90 -10.50 -0.76
C SER A 88 -2.21 -10.90 0.67
N ASP A 89 -1.29 -11.65 1.26
CA ASP A 89 -1.27 -12.03 2.67
C ASP A 89 -0.09 -11.38 3.44
N ILE A 90 0.61 -10.44 2.80
CA ILE A 90 1.75 -9.75 3.39
C ILE A 90 1.36 -8.31 3.74
N VAL A 91 1.46 -7.97 5.03
CA VAL A 91 1.30 -6.60 5.50
C VAL A 91 2.63 -6.10 6.06
N LEU A 92 3.11 -5.00 5.52
CA LEU A 92 4.28 -4.29 6.01
C LEU A 92 3.82 -3.19 6.98
N VAL A 93 4.39 -3.16 8.17
CA VAL A 93 4.06 -2.19 9.21
C VAL A 93 5.21 -1.21 9.35
N TYR A 94 4.95 0.06 9.10
CA TYR A 94 5.91 1.15 9.25
C TYR A 94 5.50 2.08 10.39
N ASN A 95 6.47 2.66 11.07
CA ASN A 95 6.18 3.84 11.90
C ASN A 95 6.04 5.10 11.01
N TRP A 96 5.59 6.19 11.59
CA TRP A 96 5.41 7.45 10.88
C TRP A 96 6.72 8.16 10.48
N ASN A 97 7.88 7.60 10.82
CA ASN A 97 9.19 8.02 10.28
C ASN A 97 9.61 7.22 9.05
N GLY A 98 8.79 6.22 8.63
CA GLY A 98 9.04 5.38 7.47
C GLY A 98 10.03 4.24 7.73
N GLU A 99 10.22 3.86 8.99
CA GLU A 99 11.00 2.70 9.37
C GLU A 99 10.11 1.46 9.40
N LEU A 100 10.54 0.39 8.75
CA LEU A 100 9.86 -0.90 8.78
C LEU A 100 9.99 -1.51 10.19
N VAL A 101 8.87 -1.63 10.89
CA VAL A 101 8.79 -2.15 12.26
C VAL A 101 8.52 -3.65 12.25
N LYS A 102 7.61 -4.09 11.38
CA LYS A 102 7.12 -5.48 11.37
C LYS A 102 6.67 -5.89 9.98
N ARG A 103 6.81 -7.18 9.68
CA ARG A 103 6.17 -7.83 8.54
C ARG A 103 5.21 -8.88 9.07
N LEU A 104 3.95 -8.75 8.72
CA LEU A 104 2.91 -9.70 9.06
C LEU A 104 2.64 -10.61 7.87
N LYS A 105 2.41 -11.89 8.15
CA LYS A 105 1.90 -12.88 7.22
C LYS A 105 0.51 -13.27 7.69
N LEU A 106 -0.51 -12.92 6.94
CA LEU A 106 -1.88 -13.31 7.23
C LEU A 106 -2.10 -14.78 6.89
N ASP A 107 -3.10 -15.41 7.48
CA ASP A 107 -3.46 -16.80 7.21
C ASP A 107 -4.19 -16.98 5.86
N ARG A 108 -4.54 -15.87 5.21
CA ARG A 108 -5.19 -15.83 3.89
C ARG A 108 -4.91 -14.53 3.14
N GLU A 109 -5.08 -14.58 1.82
CA GLU A 109 -4.98 -13.39 1.00
C GLU A 109 -6.21 -12.50 1.14
N VAL A 110 -5.98 -11.18 1.11
CA VAL A 110 -7.00 -10.13 1.12
C VAL A 110 -6.68 -9.07 0.07
N SER A 111 -7.68 -8.32 -0.36
CA SER A 111 -7.51 -7.22 -1.33
C SER A 111 -7.40 -5.86 -0.67
N ASN A 112 -7.93 -5.69 0.54
CA ASN A 112 -7.87 -4.46 1.32
C ASN A 112 -7.72 -4.76 2.81
N VAL A 113 -7.19 -3.78 3.54
CA VAL A 113 -7.03 -3.87 4.99
C VAL A 113 -7.46 -2.58 5.68
N ALA A 114 -7.96 -2.71 6.91
CA ALA A 114 -8.24 -1.63 7.84
C ALA A 114 -7.78 -2.03 9.23
N VAL A 115 -7.15 -1.11 9.97
CA VAL A 115 -6.68 -1.33 11.35
C VAL A 115 -7.59 -0.57 12.31
N ASP A 116 -7.79 -1.11 13.52
CA ASP A 116 -8.44 -0.40 14.61
C ASP A 116 -7.52 0.66 15.25
N GLU A 117 -8.10 1.60 15.98
CA GLU A 117 -7.36 2.74 16.56
C GLU A 117 -6.29 2.32 17.57
N ASN A 118 -6.44 1.17 18.19
CA ASN A 118 -5.56 0.68 19.28
C ASN A 118 -4.53 -0.35 18.80
N ASP A 119 -4.44 -0.62 17.49
CA ASP A 119 -3.56 -1.61 16.91
C ASP A 119 -3.78 -3.06 17.41
N ASN A 120 -5.00 -3.39 17.85
CA ASN A 120 -5.33 -4.73 18.33
C ASN A 120 -5.75 -5.67 17.21
N TYR A 121 -6.45 -5.11 16.20
CA TYR A 121 -7.07 -5.89 15.15
C TYR A 121 -6.80 -5.28 13.77
N LEU A 122 -6.57 -6.15 12.81
CA LEU A 122 -6.56 -5.83 11.38
C LEU A 122 -7.76 -6.52 10.73
N MET A 123 -8.60 -5.76 10.07
CA MET A 123 -9.68 -6.29 9.24
C MET A 123 -9.18 -6.42 7.80
N GLY A 124 -9.37 -7.59 7.20
CA GLY A 124 -9.12 -7.84 5.79
C GLY A 124 -10.43 -8.00 5.02
N TYR A 125 -10.45 -7.49 3.80
CA TYR A 125 -11.54 -7.67 2.86
C TYR A 125 -11.05 -8.44 1.63
N LEU A 126 -11.80 -9.45 1.20
CA LEU A 126 -11.59 -10.18 -0.04
C LEU A 126 -12.86 -10.14 -0.87
N ASP A 127 -12.73 -9.69 -2.12
CA ASP A 127 -13.78 -9.81 -3.12
C ASP A 127 -13.47 -10.98 -4.06
N ASP A 128 -14.10 -12.11 -3.78
CA ASP A 128 -14.05 -13.33 -4.59
C ASP A 128 -15.41 -13.65 -5.24
N GLY A 129 -16.23 -12.58 -5.43
CA GLY A 129 -17.65 -12.70 -5.84
C GLY A 129 -18.60 -12.84 -4.66
N LYS A 130 -18.07 -12.90 -3.43
CA LYS A 130 -18.81 -12.83 -2.16
C LYS A 130 -18.05 -11.89 -1.26
N ALA A 131 -18.68 -10.84 -0.75
CA ALA A 131 -18.02 -9.93 0.19
C ALA A 131 -17.63 -10.68 1.47
N ASN A 132 -16.34 -10.95 1.64
CA ASN A 132 -15.80 -11.65 2.82
C ASN A 132 -14.97 -10.69 3.67
N LEU A 133 -15.28 -10.63 4.95
CA LEU A 133 -14.52 -9.88 5.95
C LEU A 133 -13.84 -10.87 6.91
N PHE A 134 -12.58 -10.60 7.19
CA PHE A 134 -11.74 -11.40 8.09
C PHE A 134 -11.16 -10.50 9.16
N LEU A 135 -11.06 -11.01 10.37
CA LEU A 135 -10.45 -10.31 11.50
C LEU A 135 -9.18 -11.06 11.89
N PHE A 136 -8.07 -10.31 11.96
CA PHE A 136 -6.76 -10.80 12.39
C PHE A 136 -6.38 -10.09 13.69
N GLU A 137 -6.03 -10.85 14.71
CA GLU A 137 -5.50 -10.32 15.95
C GLU A 137 -4.01 -9.97 15.75
N LEU A 138 -3.62 -8.76 16.14
CA LEU A 138 -2.26 -8.25 15.88
C LEU A 138 -1.28 -8.53 17.01
N PHE A 139 -1.77 -8.83 18.23
CA PHE A 139 -0.96 -9.05 19.45
C PHE A 139 -1.57 -10.12 20.34
#